data_17b6aff90230ee7584faf189637747be
#
_entry.id   17b6aff90230ee7584faf189637747be
#
_cell.length_a   1.000
_cell.length_b   1.000
_cell.length_c   1.000
_cell.angle_alpha   90.00
_cell.angle_beta   90.00
_cell.angle_gamma   90.00
#
_symmetry.space_group_name_H-M   'P 1'
#
loop_
_entity.id
_entity.type
_entity.pdbx_description
1 polymer ?
#
loop_
_entity_poly.entity_id
_entity_poly.type
_entity_poly.pdbx_seq_one_letter_code
_entity_poly.pdbx_strand_id
1 'polypeptide(L)'
;SEALVEPIARVFANLGVKRGYVFYGTDGMDEVTVTAPTKVCEINNGKFSSYEITPEQFGMPTYSSADLAGGDGKENAEITKQILKGELKGAKRDIVLLNSALGICAGGKAENIAEGIRLAETLIDSGKAYEKLEQFVKATNE
;
A
#
# COMPACT_ATOMS: atom_id res chain seq x y z
N SER A 1 12.90 3.36 -9.94
CA SER A 1 14.22 2.71 -10.09
C SER A 1 14.78 2.37 -8.72
N GLU A 2 15.24 1.14 -8.54
CA GLU A 2 15.84 0.65 -7.27
C GLU A 2 16.96 1.59 -6.77
N ALA A 3 17.80 2.08 -7.66
CA ALA A 3 18.91 2.98 -7.32
C ALA A 3 18.49 4.31 -6.68
N LEU A 4 17.21 4.69 -6.76
CA LEU A 4 16.67 5.92 -6.18
C LEU A 4 16.04 5.71 -4.80
N VAL A 5 15.84 4.48 -4.36
CA VAL A 5 15.12 4.18 -3.09
C VAL A 5 15.82 4.84 -1.90
N GLU A 6 17.10 4.57 -1.68
CA GLU A 6 17.85 5.19 -0.56
C GLU A 6 18.09 6.69 -0.74
N PRO A 7 18.52 7.21 -1.91
CA PRO A 7 18.68 8.65 -2.11
C PRO A 7 17.42 9.45 -1.81
N ILE A 8 16.25 8.98 -2.26
CA ILE A 8 14.97 9.66 -2.01
C ILE A 8 14.61 9.58 -0.51
N ALA A 9 14.83 8.45 0.15
CA ALA A 9 14.60 8.32 1.59
C ALA A 9 15.46 9.34 2.38
N ARG A 10 16.73 9.55 1.99
CA ARG A 10 17.59 10.56 2.60
C ARG A 10 17.08 11.99 2.38
N VAL A 11 16.56 12.30 1.19
CA VAL A 11 15.94 13.60 0.91
C VAL A 11 14.73 13.82 1.82
N PHE A 12 13.84 12.83 1.97
CA PHE A 12 12.68 12.94 2.85
C PHE A 12 13.07 13.16 4.32
N ALA A 13 14.07 12.43 4.80
CA ALA A 13 14.58 12.62 6.16
C ALA A 13 15.16 14.04 6.35
N ASN A 14 15.90 14.55 5.37
CA ASN A 14 16.44 15.93 5.40
C ASN A 14 15.32 16.99 5.37
N LEU A 15 14.18 16.69 4.75
CA LEU A 15 12.99 17.52 4.77
C LEU A 15 12.18 17.39 6.08
N GLY A 16 12.62 16.57 7.03
CA GLY A 16 12.00 16.44 8.35
C GLY A 16 10.95 15.33 8.45
N VAL A 17 10.84 14.44 7.47
CA VAL A 17 9.98 13.25 7.57
C VAL A 17 10.48 12.36 8.70
N LYS A 18 9.64 12.16 9.72
CA LYS A 18 9.98 11.37 10.89
C LYS A 18 9.77 9.86 10.68
N ARG A 19 8.73 9.50 9.96
CA ARG A 19 8.44 8.11 9.60
C ARG A 19 7.89 8.05 8.17
N GLY A 20 8.43 7.14 7.36
CA GLY A 20 8.02 6.97 5.97
C GLY A 20 8.74 5.82 5.31
N TYR A 21 8.31 5.52 4.11
CA TYR A 21 8.83 4.42 3.31
C TYR A 21 9.08 4.90 1.89
N VAL A 22 10.21 4.52 1.34
CA VAL A 22 10.49 4.64 -0.11
C VAL A 22 10.69 3.23 -0.62
N PHE A 23 10.00 2.85 -1.67
CA PHE A 23 9.99 1.48 -2.13
C PHE A 23 10.00 1.38 -3.67
N TYR A 24 10.30 0.18 -4.15
CA TYR A 24 10.36 -0.16 -5.56
C TYR A 24 10.05 -1.65 -5.75
N GLY A 25 9.00 -1.97 -6.49
CA GLY A 25 8.69 -3.33 -6.91
C GLY A 25 9.73 -3.83 -7.91
N THR A 26 10.33 -5.01 -7.69
CA THR A 26 11.38 -5.55 -8.58
C THR A 26 10.84 -5.93 -9.95
N ASP A 27 9.52 -6.00 -10.11
CA ASP A 27 8.80 -6.13 -11.40
C ASP A 27 8.64 -4.80 -12.15
N GLY A 28 9.15 -3.70 -11.58
CA GLY A 28 9.06 -2.36 -12.15
C GLY A 28 7.87 -1.53 -11.68
N MET A 29 7.04 -2.08 -10.76
CA MET A 29 5.90 -1.37 -10.21
C MET A 29 6.35 -0.25 -9.25
N ASP A 30 5.68 0.88 -9.28
CA ASP A 30 5.89 2.02 -8.37
C ASP A 30 5.14 1.87 -7.04
N GLU A 31 4.49 0.73 -6.84
CA GLU A 31 3.80 0.32 -5.63
C GLU A 31 4.53 -0.83 -4.93
N VAL A 32 4.15 -1.10 -3.67
CA VAL A 32 4.51 -2.38 -3.04
C VAL A 32 3.73 -3.46 -3.74
N THR A 33 4.45 -4.36 -4.43
CA THR A 33 3.83 -5.32 -5.33
C THR A 33 3.46 -6.64 -4.64
N VAL A 34 2.47 -7.34 -5.19
CA VAL A 34 2.12 -8.72 -4.83
C VAL A 34 2.51 -9.71 -5.93
N THR A 35 3.25 -9.27 -6.94
CA THR A 35 3.70 -10.10 -8.07
C THR A 35 5.19 -10.39 -8.05
N ALA A 36 5.95 -9.70 -7.17
CA ALA A 36 7.39 -9.85 -7.03
C ALA A 36 7.86 -9.33 -5.66
N PRO A 37 9.13 -9.50 -5.28
CA PRO A 37 9.71 -8.81 -4.13
C PRO A 37 9.70 -7.30 -4.29
N THR A 38 9.64 -6.57 -3.16
CA THR A 38 9.73 -5.12 -3.12
C THR A 38 10.91 -4.68 -2.27
N LYS A 39 11.78 -3.84 -2.82
CA LYS A 39 12.84 -3.15 -2.07
C LYS A 39 12.24 -1.99 -1.30
N VAL A 40 12.57 -1.90 -0.01
CA VAL A 40 12.05 -0.87 0.89
C VAL A 40 13.20 -0.19 1.62
N CYS A 41 13.16 1.14 1.71
CA CYS A 41 13.95 1.91 2.65
C CYS A 41 13.00 2.61 3.62
N GLU A 42 12.99 2.18 4.87
CA GLU A 42 12.21 2.78 5.94
C GLU A 42 12.98 3.92 6.59
N ILE A 43 12.28 5.03 6.83
CA ILE A 43 12.73 6.16 7.63
C ILE A 43 12.01 6.08 8.98
N ASN A 44 12.76 6.07 10.07
CA ASN A 44 12.19 6.09 11.42
C ASN A 44 13.04 6.95 12.34
N ASN A 45 12.59 8.18 12.61
CA ASN A 45 13.26 9.16 13.47
C ASN A 45 14.76 9.33 13.13
N GLY A 46 15.07 9.53 11.85
CA GLY A 46 16.43 9.75 11.34
C GLY A 46 17.25 8.46 11.17
N LYS A 47 16.71 7.30 11.51
CA LYS A 47 17.30 6.00 11.19
C LYS A 47 16.77 5.49 9.85
N PHE A 48 17.64 4.80 9.12
CA PHE A 48 17.32 4.16 7.84
C PHE A 48 17.46 2.66 7.97
N SER A 49 16.52 1.93 7.43
CA SER A 49 16.57 0.47 7.33
C SER A 49 16.19 0.07 5.93
N SER A 50 17.12 -0.51 5.17
CA SER A 50 16.86 -1.05 3.84
C SER A 50 16.68 -2.56 3.93
N TYR A 51 15.60 -3.06 3.37
CA TYR A 51 15.25 -4.48 3.37
C TYR A 51 14.37 -4.81 2.17
N GLU A 52 14.12 -6.10 1.99
CA GLU A 52 13.20 -6.60 0.98
C GLU A 52 12.01 -7.25 1.66
N ILE A 53 10.83 -7.05 1.09
CA ILE A 53 9.62 -7.74 1.49
C ILE A 53 9.03 -8.51 0.32
N THR A 54 8.34 -9.62 0.63
CA THR A 54 7.57 -10.40 -0.32
C THR A 54 6.15 -10.62 0.20
N PRO A 55 5.15 -10.82 -0.67
CA PRO A 55 3.77 -11.05 -0.23
C PRO A 55 3.63 -12.26 0.70
N GLU A 56 4.42 -13.31 0.48
CA GLU A 56 4.37 -14.54 1.28
C GLU A 56 4.74 -14.32 2.75
N GLN A 57 5.58 -13.34 3.07
CA GLN A 57 5.91 -12.97 4.44
C GLN A 57 4.68 -12.52 5.25
N PHE A 58 3.61 -12.10 4.54
CA PHE A 58 2.36 -11.64 5.12
C PHE A 58 1.19 -12.62 4.87
N GLY A 59 1.49 -13.84 4.41
CA GLY A 59 0.48 -14.86 4.13
C GLY A 59 -0.31 -14.65 2.83
N MET A 60 0.14 -13.75 1.96
CA MET A 60 -0.42 -13.51 0.65
C MET A 60 0.32 -14.36 -0.39
N PRO A 61 -0.36 -14.97 -1.38
CA PRO A 61 0.33 -15.65 -2.47
C PRO A 61 1.02 -14.64 -3.39
N THR A 62 2.04 -15.09 -4.12
CA THR A 62 2.55 -14.34 -5.27
C THR A 62 1.57 -14.49 -6.42
N TYR A 63 1.06 -13.37 -6.92
CA TYR A 63 0.13 -13.30 -8.03
C TYR A 63 0.84 -13.03 -9.36
N SER A 64 0.10 -13.13 -10.46
CA SER A 64 0.56 -12.67 -11.77
C SER A 64 0.14 -11.22 -12.03
N SER A 65 0.83 -10.53 -12.93
CA SER A 65 0.44 -9.18 -13.36
C SER A 65 -0.96 -9.13 -13.98
N ALA A 66 -1.40 -10.24 -14.60
CA ALA A 66 -2.75 -10.37 -15.15
C ALA A 66 -3.85 -10.29 -14.08
N ASP A 67 -3.57 -10.76 -12.86
CA ASP A 67 -4.52 -10.72 -11.74
C ASP A 67 -4.76 -9.28 -11.23
N LEU A 68 -3.83 -8.38 -11.50
CA LEU A 68 -3.92 -6.95 -11.16
C LEU A 68 -4.53 -6.10 -12.28
N ALA A 69 -4.66 -6.65 -13.49
CA ALA A 69 -5.15 -5.88 -14.64
C ALA A 69 -6.51 -5.24 -14.34
N GLY A 70 -6.60 -3.94 -14.61
CA GLY A 70 -7.83 -3.18 -14.60
C GLY A 70 -8.44 -3.06 -16.00
N GLY A 71 -9.35 -2.12 -16.15
CA GLY A 71 -10.00 -1.80 -17.39
C GLY A 71 -10.07 -0.28 -17.62
N ASP A 72 -11.16 0.18 -18.18
CA ASP A 72 -11.39 1.61 -18.32
C ASP A 72 -11.69 2.29 -16.96
N GLY A 73 -11.88 3.62 -16.97
CA GLY A 73 -12.12 4.38 -15.73
C GLY A 73 -13.38 3.95 -14.98
N LYS A 74 -14.42 3.50 -15.70
CA LYS A 74 -15.68 3.03 -15.11
C LYS A 74 -15.49 1.66 -14.44
N GLU A 75 -14.80 0.75 -15.12
CA GLU A 75 -14.47 -0.57 -14.59
C GLU A 75 -13.57 -0.45 -13.35
N ASN A 76 -12.54 0.41 -13.41
CA ASN A 76 -11.63 0.64 -12.29
C ASN A 76 -12.34 1.28 -11.08
N ALA A 77 -13.30 2.18 -11.30
CA ALA A 77 -14.12 2.76 -10.24
C ALA A 77 -14.99 1.68 -9.56
N GLU A 78 -15.52 0.73 -10.32
CA GLU A 78 -16.29 -0.38 -9.77
C GLU A 78 -15.40 -1.35 -8.98
N ILE A 79 -14.22 -1.70 -9.51
CA ILE A 79 -13.22 -2.51 -8.79
C ILE A 79 -12.87 -1.85 -7.44
N THR A 80 -12.61 -0.54 -7.43
CA THR A 80 -12.32 0.22 -6.22
C THR A 80 -13.44 0.11 -5.19
N LYS A 81 -14.69 0.28 -5.60
CA LYS A 81 -15.85 0.14 -4.71
C LYS A 81 -15.97 -1.25 -4.13
N GLN A 82 -15.81 -2.29 -4.96
CA GLN A 82 -15.89 -3.69 -4.52
C GLN A 82 -14.79 -4.04 -3.52
N ILE A 83 -13.55 -3.53 -3.74
CA ILE A 83 -12.46 -3.70 -2.77
C ILE A 83 -12.85 -3.05 -1.44
N LEU A 84 -13.24 -1.77 -1.46
CA LEU A 84 -13.49 -0.99 -0.23
C LEU A 84 -14.76 -1.43 0.52
N LYS A 85 -15.69 -2.12 -0.15
CA LYS A 85 -16.83 -2.80 0.49
C LYS A 85 -16.48 -4.19 1.03
N GLY A 86 -15.27 -4.69 0.77
CA GLY A 86 -14.86 -6.04 1.16
C GLY A 86 -15.43 -7.17 0.29
N GLU A 87 -16.07 -6.84 -0.83
CA GLU A 87 -16.72 -7.77 -1.75
C GLU A 87 -15.71 -8.49 -2.66
N LEU A 88 -14.65 -7.77 -3.09
CA LEU A 88 -13.60 -8.32 -3.93
C LEU A 88 -12.44 -8.85 -3.07
N LYS A 89 -12.01 -10.09 -3.33
CA LYS A 89 -10.86 -10.75 -2.69
C LYS A 89 -9.76 -11.04 -3.73
N GLY A 90 -8.61 -11.52 -3.28
CA GLY A 90 -7.46 -11.88 -4.13
C GLY A 90 -6.57 -10.70 -4.45
N ALA A 91 -5.80 -10.78 -5.55
CA ALA A 91 -4.68 -9.90 -5.89
C ALA A 91 -4.95 -8.41 -5.72
N LYS A 92 -6.08 -7.93 -6.25
CA LYS A 92 -6.44 -6.50 -6.20
C LYS A 92 -6.72 -5.99 -4.78
N ARG A 93 -7.29 -6.84 -3.91
CA ARG A 93 -7.45 -6.51 -2.50
C ARG A 93 -6.11 -6.57 -1.78
N ASP A 94 -5.33 -7.60 -2.02
CA ASP A 94 -4.08 -7.85 -1.30
C ASP A 94 -3.04 -6.74 -1.55
N ILE A 95 -2.92 -6.27 -2.79
CA ILE A 95 -2.04 -5.13 -3.08
C ILE A 95 -2.52 -3.84 -2.39
N VAL A 96 -3.82 -3.61 -2.30
CA VAL A 96 -4.39 -2.46 -1.57
C VAL A 96 -4.10 -2.58 -0.07
N LEU A 97 -4.25 -3.76 0.52
CA LEU A 97 -3.94 -4.01 1.94
C LEU A 97 -2.46 -3.75 2.23
N LEU A 98 -1.58 -4.27 1.40
CA LEU A 98 -0.13 -4.15 1.58
C LEU A 98 0.34 -2.69 1.49
N ASN A 99 -0.11 -1.95 0.48
CA ASN A 99 0.22 -0.53 0.33
C ASN A 99 -0.42 0.33 1.43
N SER A 100 -1.67 0.05 1.80
CA SER A 100 -2.34 0.73 2.92
C SER A 100 -1.60 0.52 4.24
N ALA A 101 -1.04 -0.66 4.47
CA ALA A 101 -0.29 -0.97 5.67
C ALA A 101 0.93 -0.06 5.87
N LEU A 102 1.69 0.22 4.80
CA LEU A 102 2.82 1.16 4.86
C LEU A 102 2.34 2.57 5.20
N GLY A 103 1.24 3.02 4.58
CA GLY A 103 0.62 4.31 4.91
C GLY A 103 0.16 4.39 6.37
N ILE A 104 -0.47 3.35 6.89
CA ILE A 104 -0.92 3.23 8.29
C ILE A 104 0.28 3.27 9.25
N CYS A 105 1.37 2.57 8.92
CA CYS A 105 2.61 2.61 9.69
C CYS A 105 3.27 4.00 9.65
N ALA A 106 3.35 4.63 8.48
CA ALA A 106 3.89 5.99 8.33
C ALA A 106 3.07 7.00 9.15
N GLY A 107 1.74 6.82 9.21
CA GLY A 107 0.83 7.61 10.04
C GLY A 107 0.88 7.27 11.54
N GLY A 108 1.74 6.36 11.97
CA GLY A 108 1.91 5.99 13.40
C GLY A 108 0.72 5.25 14.00
N LYS A 109 -0.10 4.59 13.16
CA LYS A 109 -1.28 3.83 13.60
C LYS A 109 -1.03 2.32 13.69
N ALA A 110 0.13 1.86 13.23
CA ALA A 110 0.64 0.51 13.41
C ALA A 110 2.16 0.55 13.63
N GLU A 111 2.68 -0.40 14.37
CA GLU A 111 4.11 -0.49 14.65
C GLU A 111 4.89 -1.16 13.52
N ASN A 112 4.26 -2.10 12.82
CA ASN A 112 4.85 -2.86 11.73
C ASN A 112 3.83 -3.17 10.62
N ILE A 113 4.33 -3.63 9.47
CA ILE A 113 3.51 -3.88 8.27
C ILE A 113 2.42 -4.91 8.54
N ALA A 114 2.72 -6.00 9.25
CA ALA A 114 1.73 -7.04 9.54
C ALA A 114 0.55 -6.51 10.39
N GLU A 115 0.82 -5.63 11.34
CA GLU A 115 -0.23 -4.93 12.11
C GLU A 115 -1.01 -3.96 11.21
N GLY A 116 -0.31 -3.23 10.35
CA GLY A 116 -0.92 -2.34 9.36
C GLY A 116 -1.89 -3.07 8.42
N ILE A 117 -1.52 -4.26 7.95
CA ILE A 117 -2.38 -5.12 7.11
C ILE A 117 -3.67 -5.49 7.87
N ARG A 118 -3.56 -5.99 9.11
CA ARG A 118 -4.73 -6.36 9.92
C ARG A 118 -5.66 -5.17 10.16
N LEU A 119 -5.09 -3.98 10.38
CA LEU A 119 -5.89 -2.77 10.53
C LEU A 119 -6.58 -2.37 9.23
N ALA A 120 -5.88 -2.44 8.09
CA ALA A 120 -6.46 -2.19 6.77
C ALA A 120 -7.61 -3.17 6.46
N GLU A 121 -7.44 -4.46 6.75
CA GLU A 121 -8.50 -5.48 6.62
C GLU A 121 -9.72 -5.12 7.45
N THR A 122 -9.51 -4.76 8.72
CA THR A 122 -10.59 -4.36 9.63
C THR A 122 -11.36 -3.15 9.11
N LEU A 123 -10.66 -2.15 8.55
CA LEU A 123 -11.28 -0.95 8.02
C LEU A 123 -12.11 -1.24 6.76
N ILE A 124 -11.64 -2.12 5.90
CA ILE A 124 -12.37 -2.55 4.70
C ILE A 124 -13.59 -3.41 5.11
N ASP A 125 -13.38 -4.44 5.90
CA ASP A 125 -14.43 -5.42 6.23
C ASP A 125 -15.52 -4.84 7.14
N SER A 126 -15.23 -3.75 7.87
CA SER A 126 -16.23 -2.98 8.62
C SER A 126 -16.99 -1.94 7.81
N GLY A 127 -16.66 -1.75 6.53
CA GLY A 127 -17.26 -0.72 5.65
C GLY A 127 -16.72 0.70 5.85
N LYS A 128 -15.88 0.95 6.86
CA LYS A 128 -15.34 2.29 7.15
C LYS A 128 -14.50 2.87 6.01
N ALA A 129 -13.80 2.03 5.27
CA ALA A 129 -13.03 2.46 4.11
C ALA A 129 -13.96 2.96 2.99
N TYR A 130 -15.08 2.28 2.74
CA TYR A 130 -16.07 2.71 1.77
C TYR A 130 -16.80 3.99 2.20
N GLU A 131 -17.20 4.11 3.46
CA GLU A 131 -17.77 5.35 4.00
C GLU A 131 -16.81 6.54 3.81
N LYS A 132 -15.51 6.33 3.96
CA LYS A 132 -14.49 7.37 3.73
C LYS A 132 -14.42 7.78 2.26
N LEU A 133 -14.53 6.84 1.33
CA LEU A 133 -14.62 7.14 -0.11
C LEU A 133 -15.85 8.02 -0.39
N GLU A 134 -17.02 7.70 0.15
CA GLU A 134 -18.25 8.49 -0.05
C GLU A 134 -18.09 9.91 0.49
N GLN A 135 -17.49 10.08 1.67
CA GLN A 135 -17.19 11.39 2.24
C GLN A 135 -16.22 12.19 1.35
N PHE A 136 -15.20 11.54 0.80
CA PHE A 136 -14.23 12.15 -0.10
C PHE A 136 -14.90 12.60 -1.40
N VAL A 137 -15.68 11.74 -2.02
CA VAL A 137 -16.45 12.07 -3.25
C VAL A 137 -17.36 13.27 -2.99
N LYS A 138 -18.08 13.29 -1.87
CA LYS A 138 -18.94 14.41 -1.51
C LYS A 138 -18.14 15.72 -1.39
N ALA A 139 -17.05 15.72 -0.62
CA ALA A 139 -16.23 16.91 -0.38
C ALA A 139 -15.53 17.46 -1.62
N THR A 140 -15.31 16.64 -2.66
CA THR A 140 -14.67 17.06 -3.91
C THR A 140 -15.66 17.51 -4.98
N ASN A 141 -16.98 17.38 -4.75
CA ASN A 141 -18.05 17.79 -5.67
C ASN A 141 -18.93 18.94 -5.10
N GLU A 142 -18.62 19.45 -3.94
CA GLU A 142 -19.18 20.66 -3.33
C GLU A 142 -18.34 21.89 -3.71
#